data_e08d80d6633bb935d42176fda6806ac9
#
_entry.id   e08d80d6633bb935d42176fda6806ac9
#
_cell.length_a   1.000
_cell.length_b   1.000
_cell.length_c   1.000
_cell.angle_alpha   90.00
_cell.angle_beta   90.00
_cell.angle_gamma   90.00
#
_symmetry.space_group_name_H-M   'P 1'
#
loop_
_entity.id
_entity.type
_entity.pdbx_description
1 polymer ?
#
loop_
_entity_poly.entity_id
_entity_poly.type
_entity_poly.pdbx_seq_one_letter_code
_entity_poly.pdbx_strand_id
1 'polypeptide(L)'
;GSAGKGIITMYITCLDVEGVLVPEIWIAFAEASGIPELKKTTRDEPDYDKLMRWRLGILKEHGLGLKEIQATIEKIDPLPGAREFLDELRTFSQVILISDTFTEFAAPLMKKLGYPTLFCNSLEVADDGEITGFKMRVEQSKLTTVKALQSIGFETIASGDSYNDLGMIQASKAGFLFRSTDKIKADYPEIPAYEEYDELLTAIRNAMK
;
A
#
# COMPACT_ATOMS: atom_id res chain seq x y z
N GLY A 1 -14.20 -45.84 9.19
CA GLY A 1 -14.12 -44.88 8.08
C GLY A 1 -13.28 -43.70 8.49
N SER A 2 -12.07 -43.53 7.92
CA SER A 2 -11.28 -42.34 8.10
C SER A 2 -11.99 -41.21 7.33
N ALA A 3 -12.66 -40.32 8.06
CA ALA A 3 -13.07 -39.07 7.49
C ALA A 3 -11.78 -38.32 7.08
N GLY A 4 -11.51 -38.27 5.79
CA GLY A 4 -10.39 -37.52 5.27
C GLY A 4 -10.47 -36.06 5.77
N LYS A 5 -9.42 -35.59 6.43
CA LYS A 5 -9.31 -34.18 6.81
C LYS A 5 -9.24 -33.37 5.52
N GLY A 6 -10.35 -32.76 5.12
CA GLY A 6 -10.38 -31.88 3.96
C GLY A 6 -9.48 -30.67 4.20
N ILE A 7 -8.74 -30.24 3.18
CA ILE A 7 -7.97 -28.99 3.21
C ILE A 7 -8.94 -27.83 2.94
N ILE A 8 -9.01 -26.87 3.86
CA ILE A 8 -9.84 -25.67 3.71
C ILE A 8 -9.06 -24.64 2.90
N THR A 9 -9.74 -24.05 1.90
CA THR A 9 -9.18 -22.88 1.22
C THR A 9 -9.33 -21.65 2.10
N MET A 10 -8.20 -21.02 2.43
CA MET A 10 -8.14 -19.78 3.18
C MET A 10 -7.78 -18.64 2.22
N TYR A 11 -8.60 -17.61 2.23
CA TYR A 11 -8.36 -16.41 1.39
C TYR A 11 -7.69 -15.31 2.19
N ILE A 12 -6.78 -14.59 1.53
CA ILE A 12 -6.24 -13.35 2.03
C ILE A 12 -6.27 -12.30 0.91
N THR A 13 -6.79 -11.13 1.23
CA THR A 13 -6.83 -10.00 0.30
C THR A 13 -5.61 -9.13 0.52
N CYS A 14 -4.83 -8.93 -0.53
CA CYS A 14 -3.60 -8.15 -0.53
C CYS A 14 -3.86 -6.81 -1.24
N LEU A 15 -3.78 -5.72 -0.51
CA LEU A 15 -4.08 -4.39 -1.04
C LEU A 15 -2.84 -3.50 -1.02
N ASP A 16 -2.66 -2.73 -2.10
CA ASP A 16 -1.81 -1.55 -2.06
C ASP A 16 -2.44 -0.49 -1.13
N VAL A 17 -1.63 0.42 -0.63
CA VAL A 17 -2.08 1.46 0.30
C VAL A 17 -2.31 2.78 -0.41
N GLU A 18 -1.25 3.33 -1.02
CA GLU A 18 -1.29 4.61 -1.71
C GLU A 18 -2.08 4.50 -3.01
N GLY A 19 -3.04 5.37 -3.20
CA GLY A 19 -3.94 5.33 -4.37
C GLY A 19 -5.14 4.40 -4.20
N VAL A 20 -5.12 3.50 -3.22
CA VAL A 20 -6.23 2.58 -2.92
C VAL A 20 -6.95 2.96 -1.64
N LEU A 21 -6.23 3.22 -0.56
CA LEU A 21 -6.81 3.55 0.75
C LEU A 21 -6.45 4.96 1.23
N VAL A 22 -5.29 5.45 0.85
CA VAL A 22 -4.79 6.77 1.23
C VAL A 22 -4.23 7.48 -0.01
N PRO A 23 -4.14 8.82 -0.01
CA PRO A 23 -3.46 9.52 -1.09
C PRO A 23 -1.97 9.17 -1.11
N GLU A 24 -1.28 9.47 -2.22
CA GLU A 24 0.18 9.35 -2.27
C GLU A 24 0.79 10.21 -1.16
N ILE A 25 1.51 9.56 -0.23
CA ILE A 25 1.89 10.19 1.05
C ILE A 25 2.83 11.38 0.82
N TRP A 26 3.83 11.25 -0.06
CA TRP A 26 4.75 12.36 -0.32
C TRP A 26 4.07 13.57 -0.94
N ILE A 27 3.11 13.36 -1.84
CA ILE A 27 2.35 14.45 -2.46
C ILE A 27 1.47 15.13 -1.42
N ALA A 28 0.74 14.34 -0.62
CA ALA A 28 -0.10 14.88 0.45
C ALA A 28 0.73 15.57 1.53
N PHE A 29 1.89 15.03 1.85
CA PHE A 29 2.83 15.65 2.78
C PHE A 29 3.35 16.99 2.25
N ALA A 30 3.71 17.06 0.97
CA ALA A 30 4.14 18.30 0.34
C ALA A 30 3.07 19.38 0.46
N GLU A 31 1.82 19.04 0.24
CA GLU A 31 0.69 19.97 0.38
C GLU A 31 0.48 20.38 1.84
N ALA A 32 0.45 19.42 2.75
CA ALA A 32 0.21 19.69 4.18
C ALA A 32 1.34 20.45 4.85
N SER A 33 2.59 20.24 4.43
CA SER A 33 3.78 20.93 4.97
C SER A 33 4.08 22.26 4.29
N GLY A 34 3.51 22.52 3.11
CA GLY A 34 3.83 23.69 2.31
C GLY A 34 5.20 23.63 1.63
N ILE A 35 5.72 22.42 1.40
CA ILE A 35 7.00 22.18 0.74
C ILE A 35 6.76 21.55 -0.64
N PRO A 36 6.53 22.36 -1.70
CA PRO A 36 6.11 21.84 -3.00
C PRO A 36 7.16 20.94 -3.67
N GLU A 37 8.44 21.10 -3.35
CA GLU A 37 9.52 20.26 -3.90
C GLU A 37 9.31 18.79 -3.59
N LEU A 38 8.66 18.46 -2.49
CA LEU A 38 8.40 17.07 -2.08
C LEU A 38 7.33 16.37 -2.93
N LYS A 39 6.69 17.07 -3.87
CA LYS A 39 5.77 16.44 -4.84
C LYS A 39 6.50 15.59 -5.91
N LYS A 40 7.82 15.72 -6.00
CA LYS A 40 8.64 14.92 -6.91
C LYS A 40 8.49 13.43 -6.61
N THR A 41 8.22 12.65 -7.66
CA THR A 41 8.01 11.20 -7.54
C THR A 41 8.98 10.41 -8.42
N THR A 42 8.84 9.09 -8.44
CA THR A 42 9.63 8.21 -9.32
C THR A 42 9.41 8.49 -10.81
N ARG A 43 8.34 9.18 -11.17
CA ARG A 43 8.13 9.67 -12.56
C ARG A 43 9.12 10.77 -12.92
N ASP A 44 9.57 11.57 -11.95
CA ASP A 44 10.53 12.65 -12.14
C ASP A 44 11.96 12.15 -11.98
N GLU A 45 12.22 11.27 -11.03
CA GLU A 45 13.51 10.63 -10.78
C GLU A 45 13.33 9.13 -10.62
N PRO A 46 13.62 8.33 -11.67
CA PRO A 46 13.44 6.88 -11.62
C PRO A 46 14.35 6.14 -10.65
N ASP A 47 15.51 6.72 -10.31
CA ASP A 47 16.41 6.15 -9.31
C ASP A 47 15.85 6.41 -7.91
N TYR A 48 15.27 5.38 -7.31
CA TYR A 48 14.60 5.48 -6.01
C TYR A 48 15.55 5.90 -4.88
N ASP A 49 16.76 5.36 -4.85
CA ASP A 49 17.76 5.73 -3.82
C ASP A 49 18.10 7.23 -3.92
N LYS A 50 18.30 7.70 -5.13
CA LYS A 50 18.58 9.12 -5.41
C LYS A 50 17.40 10.01 -5.02
N LEU A 51 16.17 9.59 -5.34
CA LEU A 51 14.96 10.31 -4.97
C LEU A 51 14.81 10.39 -3.45
N MET A 52 15.01 9.28 -2.74
CA MET A 52 14.90 9.24 -1.29
C MET A 52 15.96 10.10 -0.61
N ARG A 53 17.20 10.05 -1.07
CA ARG A 53 18.27 10.91 -0.53
C ARG A 53 17.96 12.39 -0.72
N TRP A 54 17.41 12.75 -1.86
CA TRP A 54 16.97 14.11 -2.12
C TRP A 54 15.85 14.54 -1.17
N ARG A 55 14.84 13.67 -1.00
CA ARG A 55 13.73 13.91 -0.05
C ARG A 55 14.24 14.10 1.38
N LEU A 56 15.13 13.24 1.83
CA LEU A 56 15.71 13.33 3.18
C LEU A 56 16.51 14.62 3.37
N GLY A 57 17.22 15.08 2.34
CA GLY A 57 17.91 16.35 2.34
C GLY A 57 16.95 17.55 2.52
N ILE A 58 15.81 17.53 1.84
CA ILE A 58 14.77 18.56 1.97
C ILE A 58 14.19 18.59 3.39
N LEU A 59 13.88 17.41 3.96
CA LEU A 59 13.39 17.33 5.33
C LEU A 59 14.39 17.91 6.31
N LYS A 60 15.67 17.62 6.14
CA LYS A 60 16.75 18.16 6.99
C LYS A 60 16.87 19.66 6.87
N GLU A 61 16.86 20.20 5.65
CA GLU A 61 16.90 21.66 5.39
C GLU A 61 15.77 22.40 6.10
N HIS A 62 14.59 21.79 6.19
CA HIS A 62 13.42 22.35 6.85
C HIS A 62 13.34 22.03 8.34
N GLY A 63 14.34 21.37 8.90
CA GLY A 63 14.37 21.00 10.32
C GLY A 63 13.29 20.02 10.74
N LEU A 64 12.82 19.18 9.81
CA LEU A 64 11.73 18.23 10.04
C LEU A 64 12.28 16.88 10.46
N GLY A 65 12.16 16.58 11.76
CA GLY A 65 12.38 15.23 12.29
C GLY A 65 11.11 14.38 12.30
N LEU A 66 11.20 13.16 12.81
CA LEU A 66 10.10 12.21 12.84
C LEU A 66 8.83 12.78 13.47
N LYS A 67 8.97 13.46 14.61
CA LYS A 67 7.83 14.02 15.35
C LYS A 67 7.06 15.04 14.50
N GLU A 68 7.77 15.94 13.85
CA GLU A 68 7.18 16.98 13.00
C GLU A 68 6.55 16.36 11.76
N ILE A 69 7.19 15.37 11.17
CA ILE A 69 6.67 14.65 10.01
C ILE A 69 5.38 13.92 10.36
N GLN A 70 5.35 13.20 11.47
CA GLN A 70 4.14 12.48 11.90
C GLN A 70 3.01 13.44 12.25
N ALA A 71 3.31 14.57 12.87
CA ALA A 71 2.30 15.60 13.16
C ALA A 71 1.69 16.16 11.86
N THR A 72 2.49 16.31 10.81
CA THR A 72 1.99 16.73 9.49
C THR A 72 1.13 15.64 8.85
N ILE A 73 1.57 14.39 8.88
CA ILE A 73 0.82 13.25 8.31
C ILE A 73 -0.51 13.04 9.04
N GLU A 74 -0.59 13.32 10.32
CA GLU A 74 -1.87 13.27 11.05
C GLU A 74 -2.96 14.17 10.47
N LYS A 75 -2.59 15.19 9.72
CA LYS A 75 -3.54 16.07 9.02
C LYS A 75 -4.08 15.47 7.72
N ILE A 76 -3.48 14.39 7.25
CA ILE A 76 -3.87 13.68 6.03
C ILE A 76 -4.92 12.64 6.40
N ASP A 77 -6.04 12.63 5.68
CA ASP A 77 -7.08 11.64 5.87
C ASP A 77 -6.97 10.52 4.83
N PRO A 78 -7.43 9.30 5.18
CA PRO A 78 -7.67 8.26 4.17
C PRO A 78 -8.63 8.76 3.09
N LEU A 79 -8.61 8.09 1.94
CA LEU A 79 -9.55 8.40 0.87
C LEU A 79 -10.98 8.20 1.35
N PRO A 80 -11.94 9.05 0.89
CA PRO A 80 -13.34 8.91 1.29
C PRO A 80 -13.87 7.50 1.05
N GLY A 81 -14.45 6.89 2.09
CA GLY A 81 -15.00 5.53 2.04
C GLY A 81 -13.97 4.41 2.26
N ALA A 82 -12.68 4.72 2.35
CA ALA A 82 -11.62 3.71 2.50
C ALA A 82 -11.74 2.93 3.82
N ARG A 83 -12.01 3.62 4.93
CA ARG A 83 -12.16 2.99 6.25
C ARG A 83 -13.33 2.01 6.25
N GLU A 84 -14.47 2.45 5.75
CA GLU A 84 -15.69 1.64 5.69
C GLU A 84 -15.50 0.43 4.78
N PHE A 85 -14.87 0.62 3.63
CA PHE A 85 -14.51 -0.48 2.73
C PHE A 85 -13.63 -1.52 3.44
N LEU A 86 -12.59 -1.07 4.13
CA LEU A 86 -11.66 -1.94 4.82
C LEU A 86 -12.34 -2.69 5.97
N ASP A 87 -13.16 -2.00 6.75
CA ASP A 87 -13.91 -2.62 7.85
C ASP A 87 -14.85 -3.72 7.34
N GLU A 88 -15.57 -3.47 6.25
CA GLU A 88 -16.44 -4.48 5.63
C GLU A 88 -15.63 -5.66 5.08
N LEU A 89 -14.56 -5.41 4.35
CA LEU A 89 -13.70 -6.44 3.79
C LEU A 89 -13.15 -7.37 4.88
N ARG A 90 -12.78 -6.81 6.02
CA ARG A 90 -12.23 -7.56 7.16
C ARG A 90 -13.26 -8.46 7.85
N THR A 91 -14.56 -8.29 7.58
CA THR A 91 -15.59 -9.17 8.13
C THR A 91 -15.63 -10.54 7.45
N PHE A 92 -15.12 -10.66 6.21
CA PHE A 92 -15.19 -11.91 5.47
C PHE A 92 -13.86 -12.35 4.84
N SER A 93 -12.79 -11.56 4.97
CA SER A 93 -11.47 -11.88 4.44
C SER A 93 -10.38 -11.52 5.44
N GLN A 94 -9.32 -12.33 5.48
CA GLN A 94 -8.05 -11.84 6.01
C GLN A 94 -7.57 -10.73 5.09
N VAL A 95 -6.96 -9.69 5.63
CA VAL A 95 -6.50 -8.56 4.85
C VAL A 95 -5.09 -8.19 5.24
N ILE A 96 -4.23 -8.01 4.25
CA ILE A 96 -2.89 -7.49 4.44
C ILE A 96 -2.65 -6.33 3.47
N LEU A 97 -2.08 -5.26 3.99
CA LEU A 97 -1.64 -4.13 3.19
C LEU A 97 -0.17 -4.31 2.87
N ILE A 98 0.19 -4.11 1.61
CA ILE A 98 1.58 -4.23 1.14
C ILE A 98 1.93 -2.93 0.42
N SER A 99 2.91 -2.21 0.92
CA SER A 99 3.28 -0.89 0.41
C SER A 99 4.79 -0.70 0.42
N ASP A 100 5.26 0.16 -0.46
CA ASP A 100 6.65 0.60 -0.47
C ASP A 100 6.87 1.87 0.39
N THR A 101 5.87 2.30 1.14
CA THR A 101 5.99 3.36 2.14
C THR A 101 6.83 2.90 3.35
N PHE A 102 6.88 3.70 4.39
CA PHE A 102 7.64 3.45 5.61
C PHE A 102 6.72 3.40 6.81
N THR A 103 7.01 2.49 7.75
CA THR A 103 6.23 2.32 8.98
C THR A 103 6.00 3.65 9.69
N GLU A 104 7.05 4.45 9.80
CA GLU A 104 7.04 5.72 10.54
C GLU A 104 6.13 6.76 9.87
N PHE A 105 6.08 6.77 8.55
CA PHE A 105 5.18 7.65 7.79
C PHE A 105 3.75 7.15 7.79
N ALA A 106 3.57 5.85 7.72
CA ALA A 106 2.24 5.25 7.62
C ALA A 106 1.49 5.23 8.96
N ALA A 107 2.19 5.25 10.09
CA ALA A 107 1.61 5.04 11.41
C ALA A 107 0.37 5.90 11.70
N PRO A 108 0.37 7.23 11.47
CA PRO A 108 -0.82 8.05 11.73
C PRO A 108 -2.01 7.67 10.83
N LEU A 109 -1.76 7.25 9.60
CA LEU A 109 -2.80 6.81 8.67
C LEU A 109 -3.33 5.43 9.04
N MET A 110 -2.47 4.52 9.49
CA MET A 110 -2.90 3.19 9.94
C MET A 110 -3.83 3.29 11.15
N LYS A 111 -3.58 4.23 12.06
CA LYS A 111 -4.49 4.52 13.16
C LYS A 111 -5.89 4.87 12.64
N LYS A 112 -5.99 5.72 11.64
CA LYS A 112 -7.26 6.13 11.03
C LYS A 112 -7.95 5.00 10.28
N LEU A 113 -7.21 3.99 9.84
CA LEU A 113 -7.74 2.81 9.15
C LEU A 113 -8.03 1.63 10.10
N GLY A 114 -7.92 1.82 11.42
CA GLY A 114 -8.21 0.77 12.40
C GLY A 114 -7.09 -0.23 12.60
N TYR A 115 -5.86 0.19 12.39
CA TYR A 115 -4.65 -0.62 12.57
C TYR A 115 -4.64 -1.91 11.74
N PRO A 116 -4.82 -1.84 10.42
CA PRO A 116 -4.68 -3.03 9.58
C PRO A 116 -3.23 -3.54 9.57
N THR A 117 -3.05 -4.81 9.27
CA THR A 117 -1.71 -5.37 9.09
C THR A 117 -1.06 -4.74 7.87
N LEU A 118 0.11 -4.15 8.06
CA LEU A 118 0.87 -3.48 7.00
C LEU A 118 2.27 -4.06 6.89
N PHE A 119 2.64 -4.53 5.71
CA PHE A 119 4.00 -4.88 5.36
C PHE A 119 4.59 -3.78 4.48
N CYS A 120 5.62 -3.13 4.98
CA CYS A 120 6.27 -2.01 4.30
C CYS A 120 7.74 -1.91 4.71
N ASN A 121 8.35 -0.80 4.43
CA ASN A 121 9.76 -0.53 4.73
C ASN A 121 9.90 0.27 6.02
N SER A 122 11.13 0.54 6.43
CA SER A 122 11.42 1.31 7.64
C SER A 122 12.40 2.45 7.36
N LEU A 123 12.23 3.55 8.08
CA LEU A 123 13.20 4.63 8.10
C LEU A 123 14.28 4.34 9.15
N GLU A 124 15.45 4.90 8.93
CA GLU A 124 16.47 5.01 9.96
C GLU A 124 16.29 6.36 10.65
N VAL A 125 16.09 6.35 11.96
CA VAL A 125 15.80 7.54 12.75
C VAL A 125 16.82 7.64 13.88
N ALA A 126 17.52 8.77 13.96
CA ALA A 126 18.45 9.05 15.05
C ALA A 126 17.70 9.35 16.35
N ASP A 127 18.42 9.32 17.47
CA ASP A 127 17.85 9.56 18.80
C ASP A 127 17.17 10.93 18.93
N ASP A 128 17.64 11.93 18.19
CA ASP A 128 17.06 13.27 18.14
C ASP A 128 15.85 13.39 17.20
N GLY A 129 15.49 12.31 16.51
CA GLY A 129 14.38 12.27 15.57
C GLY A 129 14.75 12.60 14.12
N GLU A 130 16.01 12.90 13.81
CA GLU A 130 16.44 13.12 12.43
C GLU A 130 16.30 11.84 11.61
N ILE A 131 15.75 11.97 10.40
CA ILE A 131 15.69 10.85 9.46
C ILE A 131 17.03 10.75 8.75
N THR A 132 17.79 9.71 9.03
CA THR A 132 19.15 9.54 8.53
C THR A 132 19.27 8.58 7.36
N GLY A 133 18.24 7.80 7.09
CA GLY A 133 18.25 6.83 6.00
C GLY A 133 16.96 6.04 5.93
N PHE A 134 17.00 4.98 5.14
CA PHE A 134 15.86 4.10 4.97
C PHE A 134 16.33 2.66 4.70
N LYS A 135 15.46 1.69 5.01
CA LYS A 135 15.71 0.28 4.77
C LYS A 135 14.52 -0.34 4.06
N MET A 136 14.79 -0.95 2.92
CA MET A 136 13.82 -1.74 2.19
C MET A 136 13.73 -3.14 2.80
N ARG A 137 12.51 -3.65 2.98
CA ARG A 137 12.25 -4.95 3.60
C ARG A 137 12.73 -6.11 2.72
N VAL A 138 12.30 -6.12 1.47
CA VAL A 138 12.66 -7.12 0.46
C VAL A 138 12.56 -6.49 -0.92
N GLU A 139 13.21 -7.09 -1.91
CA GLU A 139 13.03 -6.72 -3.31
C GLU A 139 11.68 -7.21 -3.83
N GLN A 140 11.09 -6.47 -4.76
CA GLN A 140 9.77 -6.80 -5.33
C GLN A 140 8.75 -7.18 -4.25
N SER A 141 8.62 -6.31 -3.24
CA SER A 141 7.91 -6.61 -1.99
C SER A 141 6.51 -7.17 -2.17
N LYS A 142 5.77 -6.70 -3.16
CA LYS A 142 4.39 -7.13 -3.39
C LYS A 142 4.32 -8.56 -3.94
N LEU A 143 5.07 -8.86 -4.98
CA LEU A 143 5.13 -10.21 -5.54
C LEU A 143 5.73 -11.22 -4.55
N THR A 144 6.84 -10.87 -3.90
CA THR A 144 7.51 -11.73 -2.93
C THR A 144 6.58 -12.09 -1.77
N THR A 145 5.83 -11.11 -1.26
CA THR A 145 4.89 -11.32 -0.16
C THR A 145 3.72 -12.22 -0.57
N VAL A 146 3.14 -11.99 -1.74
CA VAL A 146 2.04 -12.82 -2.25
C VAL A 146 2.48 -14.26 -2.42
N LYS A 147 3.65 -14.50 -3.01
CA LYS A 147 4.18 -15.86 -3.16
C LYS A 147 4.44 -16.54 -1.82
N ALA A 148 4.93 -15.80 -0.83
CA ALA A 148 5.13 -16.33 0.51
C ALA A 148 3.81 -16.73 1.18
N LEU A 149 2.77 -15.92 1.05
CA LEU A 149 1.44 -16.22 1.57
C LEU A 149 0.85 -17.47 0.91
N GLN A 150 1.02 -17.61 -0.40
CA GLN A 150 0.60 -18.81 -1.13
C GLN A 150 1.34 -20.06 -0.62
N SER A 151 2.62 -19.93 -0.32
CA SER A 151 3.43 -21.05 0.17
C SER A 151 3.00 -21.57 1.55
N ILE A 152 2.29 -20.76 2.32
CA ILE A 152 1.76 -21.14 3.64
C ILE A 152 0.26 -21.44 3.63
N GLY A 153 -0.31 -21.65 2.44
CA GLY A 153 -1.67 -22.20 2.28
C GLY A 153 -2.77 -21.17 2.02
N PHE A 154 -2.43 -19.91 1.72
CA PHE A 154 -3.44 -18.91 1.35
C PHE A 154 -3.66 -18.87 -0.17
N GLU A 155 -4.91 -18.68 -0.55
CA GLU A 155 -5.28 -18.18 -1.86
C GLU A 155 -5.32 -16.67 -1.79
N THR A 156 -4.58 -15.99 -2.66
CA THR A 156 -4.49 -14.53 -2.63
C THR A 156 -5.43 -13.88 -3.63
N ILE A 157 -6.03 -12.76 -3.21
CA ILE A 157 -6.79 -11.84 -4.06
C ILE A 157 -6.11 -10.50 -3.89
N ALA A 158 -5.74 -9.85 -4.99
CA ALA A 158 -4.90 -8.66 -4.94
C ALA A 158 -5.52 -7.49 -5.67
N SER A 159 -5.29 -6.27 -5.16
CA SER A 159 -5.69 -5.04 -5.83
C SER A 159 -4.69 -3.93 -5.61
N GLY A 160 -4.50 -3.14 -6.66
CA GLY A 160 -3.63 -1.97 -6.65
C GLY A 160 -3.93 -1.05 -7.83
N ASP A 161 -3.19 0.05 -7.95
CA ASP A 161 -3.46 1.10 -8.94
C ASP A 161 -2.34 1.29 -9.96
N SER A 162 -1.16 0.72 -9.74
CA SER A 162 0.06 1.08 -10.46
C SER A 162 0.79 -0.12 -11.06
N TYR A 163 1.77 0.13 -11.93
CA TYR A 163 2.58 -0.90 -12.56
C TYR A 163 3.27 -1.82 -11.54
N ASN A 164 3.72 -1.29 -10.39
CA ASN A 164 4.35 -2.10 -9.35
C ASN A 164 3.41 -3.08 -8.65
N ASP A 165 2.10 -2.96 -8.86
CA ASP A 165 1.09 -3.88 -8.32
C ASP A 165 0.80 -5.06 -9.26
N LEU A 166 1.17 -4.96 -10.53
CA LEU A 166 0.84 -5.97 -11.53
C LEU A 166 1.37 -7.35 -11.20
N GLY A 167 2.58 -7.43 -10.66
CA GLY A 167 3.18 -8.71 -10.27
C GLY A 167 2.31 -9.47 -9.26
N MET A 168 1.86 -8.80 -8.20
CA MET A 168 0.99 -9.44 -7.22
C MET A 168 -0.41 -9.72 -7.76
N ILE A 169 -0.94 -8.83 -8.60
CA ILE A 169 -2.25 -9.00 -9.23
C ILE A 169 -2.25 -10.24 -10.12
N GLN A 170 -1.26 -10.37 -11.00
CA GLN A 170 -1.16 -11.49 -11.95
C GLN A 170 -0.82 -12.81 -11.27
N ALA A 171 -0.10 -12.79 -10.16
CA ALA A 171 0.26 -14.00 -9.40
C ALA A 171 -0.88 -14.49 -8.49
N SER A 172 -1.93 -13.73 -8.29
CA SER A 172 -3.05 -14.05 -7.41
C SER A 172 -4.16 -14.80 -8.14
N LYS A 173 -5.01 -15.50 -7.39
CA LYS A 173 -6.20 -16.18 -7.92
C LYS A 173 -7.10 -15.22 -8.67
N ALA A 174 -7.28 -14.02 -8.14
CA ALA A 174 -7.97 -12.92 -8.78
C ALA A 174 -7.24 -11.62 -8.46
N GLY A 175 -7.22 -10.72 -9.42
CA GLY A 175 -6.57 -9.43 -9.28
C GLY A 175 -7.35 -8.34 -9.97
N PHE A 176 -7.35 -7.15 -9.38
CA PHE A 176 -8.14 -6.03 -9.82
C PHE A 176 -7.34 -4.74 -9.80
N LEU A 177 -7.52 -3.91 -10.82
CA LEU A 177 -7.03 -2.53 -10.81
C LEU A 177 -8.09 -1.64 -10.12
N PHE A 178 -7.63 -0.74 -9.27
CA PHE A 178 -8.50 0.19 -8.57
C PHE A 178 -8.02 1.62 -8.78
N ARG A 179 -8.85 2.45 -9.41
CA ARG A 179 -8.55 3.86 -9.74
C ARG A 179 -7.23 4.03 -10.46
N SER A 180 -6.94 3.11 -11.38
CA SER A 180 -5.74 3.15 -12.21
C SER A 180 -5.86 4.17 -13.33
N THR A 181 -4.72 4.51 -13.93
CA THR A 181 -4.69 5.39 -15.10
C THR A 181 -5.30 4.69 -16.32
N ASP A 182 -5.76 5.46 -17.28
CA ASP A 182 -6.28 4.94 -18.56
C ASP A 182 -5.20 4.15 -19.31
N LYS A 183 -3.94 4.57 -19.19
CA LYS A 183 -2.82 3.88 -19.82
C LYS A 183 -2.65 2.46 -19.28
N ILE A 184 -2.67 2.27 -17.98
CA ILE A 184 -2.52 0.94 -17.36
C ILE A 184 -3.70 0.05 -17.76
N LYS A 185 -4.92 0.58 -17.72
CA LYS A 185 -6.12 -0.16 -18.11
C LYS A 185 -6.08 -0.58 -19.58
N ALA A 186 -5.55 0.28 -20.44
CA ALA A 186 -5.41 -0.02 -21.86
C ALA A 186 -4.32 -1.08 -22.12
N ASP A 187 -3.20 -1.02 -21.38
CA ASP A 187 -2.11 -1.98 -21.51
C ASP A 187 -2.48 -3.38 -20.98
N TYR A 188 -3.41 -3.46 -20.01
CA TYR A 188 -3.83 -4.71 -19.35
C TYR A 188 -5.36 -4.86 -19.35
N PRO A 189 -5.99 -4.93 -20.53
CA PRO A 189 -7.45 -4.96 -20.63
C PRO A 189 -8.08 -6.22 -20.04
N GLU A 190 -7.29 -7.28 -19.82
CA GLU A 190 -7.74 -8.53 -19.20
C GLU A 190 -7.93 -8.42 -17.69
N ILE A 191 -7.34 -7.40 -17.05
CA ILE A 191 -7.49 -7.19 -15.61
C ILE A 191 -8.73 -6.32 -15.36
N PRO A 192 -9.74 -6.82 -14.64
CA PRO A 192 -10.91 -6.00 -14.29
C PRO A 192 -10.48 -4.75 -13.51
N ALA A 193 -11.05 -3.62 -13.86
CA ALA A 193 -10.73 -2.33 -13.26
C ALA A 193 -11.98 -1.68 -12.68
N TYR A 194 -11.85 -1.14 -11.48
CA TYR A 194 -12.94 -0.52 -10.74
C TYR A 194 -12.55 0.87 -10.24
N GLU A 195 -13.55 1.73 -10.07
CA GLU A 195 -13.38 3.10 -9.58
C GLU A 195 -14.03 3.31 -8.21
N GLU A 196 -15.01 2.45 -7.85
CA GLU A 196 -15.77 2.59 -6.62
C GLU A 196 -15.51 1.42 -5.66
N TYR A 197 -15.47 1.71 -4.36
CA TYR A 197 -15.23 0.69 -3.34
C TYR A 197 -16.26 -0.43 -3.35
N ASP A 198 -17.53 -0.10 -3.59
CA ASP A 198 -18.59 -1.10 -3.64
C ASP A 198 -18.38 -2.12 -4.76
N GLU A 199 -17.91 -1.66 -5.91
CA GLU A 199 -17.60 -2.52 -7.04
C GLU A 199 -16.42 -3.45 -6.72
N LEU A 200 -15.35 -2.90 -6.13
CA LEU A 200 -14.19 -3.67 -5.73
C LEU A 200 -14.56 -4.71 -4.66
N LEU A 201 -15.32 -4.31 -3.66
CA LEU A 201 -15.77 -5.21 -2.59
C LEU A 201 -16.58 -6.38 -3.15
N THR A 202 -17.52 -6.11 -4.07
CA THR A 202 -18.31 -7.14 -4.73
C THR A 202 -17.43 -8.08 -5.55
N ALA A 203 -16.47 -7.55 -6.29
CA ALA A 203 -15.55 -8.36 -7.09
C ALA A 203 -14.69 -9.27 -6.21
N ILE A 204 -14.18 -8.77 -5.10
CA ILE A 204 -13.40 -9.56 -4.14
C ILE A 204 -14.26 -10.69 -3.56
N ARG A 205 -15.48 -10.37 -3.11
CA ARG A 205 -16.42 -11.36 -2.55
C ARG A 205 -16.74 -12.45 -3.56
N ASN A 206 -16.99 -12.09 -4.81
CA ASN A 206 -17.28 -13.05 -5.88
C ASN A 206 -16.08 -13.94 -6.21
N ALA A 207 -14.87 -13.44 -6.09
CA ALA A 207 -13.66 -14.22 -6.34
C ALA A 207 -13.43 -15.33 -5.29
N MET A 208 -14.11 -15.27 -4.16
CA MET A 208 -14.02 -16.25 -3.08
C MET A 208 -15.05 -17.40 -3.20
N LYS A 209 -15.84 -17.39 -4.24
CA LYS A 209 -16.86 -18.42 -4.48
C LYS A 209 -16.29 -19.63 -5.21
#